data_77b82f5df0cb2a90430e9913b931f85d
#
_entry.id   77b82f5df0cb2a90430e9913b931f85d
#
_cell.length_a   1.000
_cell.length_b   1.000
_cell.length_c   1.000
_cell.angle_alpha   90.00
_cell.angle_beta   90.00
_cell.angle_gamma   90.00
#
_symmetry.space_group_name_H-M   'P 1'
#
loop_
_entity.id
_entity.type
_entity.pdbx_description
1 polymer ?
#
loop_
_entity_poly.entity_id
_entity_poly.type
_entity_poly.pdbx_seq_one_letter_code
_entity_poly.pdbx_strand_id
1 'polypeptide(L)'
;QPGSTIKPLVYTAALEKGYRPDTIVSDRAIQVGDWKPKNSDERFLGDITLRRGLYLSRNLVSIRLLQAIGISSTRNLLDEFGLDKEKLPTTLSLALGAGQATPLQMATAYSTFANGGHRVQPYFIEQIYNYKNELLFQANPRQACALCFNEKLEKVNNSLVEEYEKSIKALDDSTNEITADNSSSESNDDSETTDKELDLTVYNAGPQSDRLKAPAVQYVRAKQAPRILQPRVAFEMADILRDVVQRGTAVRAKALGRNDIGGKTGTTNQAKDAWFAGFHPTNATVVWMGFDQPSTMGRREYGGVAALPVWMDFMKAQLKDTPSQWVSINNRSKSRKQQQDIIEMTDDGVLVNDASNKSAKPVKTQT
;
A
#
# COMPACT_ATOMS: atom_id res chain seq x y z
N GLN A 1 4.44 4.38 -22.09
CA GLN A 1 4.89 5.56 -21.37
C GLN A 1 3.88 5.90 -20.26
N PRO A 2 4.31 6.22 -19.02
CA PRO A 2 3.39 6.54 -17.90
C PRO A 2 2.65 7.87 -18.07
N GLY A 3 3.12 8.76 -18.94
CA GLY A 3 2.52 10.07 -19.13
C GLY A 3 2.36 10.84 -17.82
N SER A 4 1.26 11.54 -17.64
CA SER A 4 1.04 12.38 -16.47
C SER A 4 0.91 11.62 -15.14
N THR A 5 0.92 10.27 -15.10
CA THR A 5 1.00 9.54 -13.83
C THR A 5 2.38 9.64 -13.16
N ILE A 6 3.41 10.08 -13.88
CA ILE A 6 4.74 10.39 -13.31
C ILE A 6 4.75 11.67 -12.47
N LYS A 7 3.84 12.62 -12.74
CA LYS A 7 3.85 13.95 -12.12
C LYS A 7 3.85 13.92 -10.59
N PRO A 8 3.05 13.09 -9.91
CA PRO A 8 3.14 13.00 -8.45
C PRO A 8 4.55 12.71 -7.94
N LEU A 9 5.32 11.86 -8.62
CA LEU A 9 6.68 11.52 -8.22
C LEU A 9 7.63 12.73 -8.42
N VAL A 10 7.48 13.47 -9.51
CA VAL A 10 8.22 14.73 -9.75
C VAL A 10 7.87 15.79 -8.71
N TYR A 11 6.59 15.93 -8.37
CA TYR A 11 6.12 16.87 -7.34
C TYR A 11 6.60 16.45 -5.93
N THR A 12 6.67 15.14 -5.66
CA THR A 12 7.27 14.62 -4.42
C THR A 12 8.72 15.06 -4.29
N ALA A 13 9.52 14.99 -5.38
CA ALA A 13 10.88 15.48 -5.37
C ALA A 13 10.97 16.99 -5.07
N ALA A 14 9.97 17.77 -5.48
CA ALA A 14 9.89 19.19 -5.11
C ALA A 14 9.54 19.37 -3.61
N LEU A 15 8.57 18.61 -3.08
CA LEU A 15 8.20 18.66 -1.66
C LEU A 15 9.37 18.26 -0.76
N GLU A 16 10.16 17.24 -1.13
CA GLU A 16 11.38 16.84 -0.41
C GLU A 16 12.44 17.95 -0.39
N LYS A 17 12.47 18.81 -1.42
CA LYS A 17 13.33 19.99 -1.49
C LYS A 17 12.75 21.24 -0.82
N GLY A 18 11.67 21.10 -0.03
CA GLY A 18 11.08 22.17 0.76
C GLY A 18 9.98 22.97 0.06
N TYR A 19 9.60 22.63 -1.17
CA TYR A 19 8.38 23.19 -1.75
C TYR A 19 7.17 22.75 -0.92
N ARG A 20 6.10 23.53 -0.99
CA ARG A 20 4.87 23.28 -0.26
C ARG A 20 3.69 23.20 -1.22
N PRO A 21 2.56 22.57 -0.81
CA PRO A 21 1.36 22.53 -1.64
C PRO A 21 0.83 23.91 -2.07
N ASP A 22 1.08 24.94 -1.26
CA ASP A 22 0.70 26.34 -1.50
C ASP A 22 1.76 27.17 -2.24
N THR A 23 2.96 26.61 -2.51
CA THR A 23 3.98 27.30 -3.31
C THR A 23 3.43 27.70 -4.67
N ILE A 24 3.64 28.97 -5.04
CA ILE A 24 3.21 29.51 -6.31
C ILE A 24 4.21 29.13 -7.41
N VAL A 25 3.68 28.58 -8.49
CA VAL A 25 4.45 28.20 -9.70
C VAL A 25 3.72 28.72 -10.94
N SER A 26 4.46 29.25 -11.89
CA SER A 26 3.88 29.82 -13.11
C SER A 26 3.41 28.74 -14.08
N ASP A 27 2.18 28.87 -14.59
CA ASP A 27 1.61 28.06 -15.68
C ASP A 27 1.62 28.84 -17.02
N ARG A 28 2.44 29.88 -17.15
CA ARG A 28 2.60 30.66 -18.39
C ARG A 28 3.42 29.89 -19.41
N ALA A 29 3.35 30.27 -20.67
CA ALA A 29 4.17 29.67 -21.73
C ALA A 29 5.67 29.62 -21.35
N ILE A 30 6.34 28.57 -21.79
CA ILE A 30 7.79 28.38 -21.60
C ILE A 30 8.40 27.93 -22.94
N GLN A 31 9.63 28.35 -23.18
CA GLN A 31 10.45 27.85 -24.28
C GLN A 31 11.79 27.40 -23.69
N VAL A 32 12.27 26.23 -24.10
CA VAL A 32 13.56 25.67 -23.70
C VAL A 32 14.29 25.26 -24.98
N GLY A 33 15.25 26.07 -25.44
CA GLY A 33 15.79 25.93 -26.78
C GLY A 33 14.67 26.06 -27.82
N ASP A 34 14.56 25.09 -28.70
CA ASP A 34 13.50 25.06 -29.72
C ASP A 34 12.19 24.40 -29.23
N TRP A 35 12.22 23.81 -28.05
CA TRP A 35 11.05 23.13 -27.49
C TRP A 35 10.06 24.10 -26.85
N LYS A 36 8.81 24.08 -27.34
CA LYS A 36 7.70 24.93 -26.88
C LYS A 36 6.57 24.05 -26.36
N PRO A 37 6.69 23.47 -25.14
CA PRO A 37 5.65 22.64 -24.59
C PRO A 37 4.36 23.42 -24.32
N LYS A 38 3.22 22.70 -24.38
CA LYS A 38 1.89 23.24 -24.11
C LYS A 38 1.19 22.42 -23.03
N ASN A 39 0.21 23.03 -22.38
CA ASN A 39 -0.79 22.29 -21.62
C ASN A 39 -1.73 21.54 -22.58
N SER A 40 -2.34 20.46 -22.14
CA SER A 40 -3.21 19.63 -23.00
C SER A 40 -4.47 20.36 -23.49
N ASP A 41 -4.92 21.39 -22.77
CA ASP A 41 -6.05 22.26 -23.14
C ASP A 41 -5.61 23.55 -23.83
N GLU A 42 -4.31 23.71 -24.11
CA GLU A 42 -3.64 24.88 -24.68
C GLU A 42 -3.86 26.21 -23.91
N ARG A 43 -4.42 26.15 -22.70
CA ARG A 43 -4.69 27.33 -21.86
C ARG A 43 -3.57 27.55 -20.85
N PHE A 44 -3.45 28.79 -20.39
CA PHE A 44 -2.52 29.21 -19.36
C PHE A 44 -3.29 29.81 -18.19
N LEU A 45 -2.98 29.39 -16.96
CA LEU A 45 -3.65 29.84 -15.75
C LEU A 45 -2.87 30.91 -14.98
N GLY A 46 -1.74 31.40 -15.53
CA GLY A 46 -0.85 32.34 -14.84
C GLY A 46 -0.17 31.68 -13.64
N ASP A 47 -0.09 32.41 -12.54
CA ASP A 47 0.57 31.96 -11.33
C ASP A 47 -0.43 31.19 -10.44
N ILE A 48 -0.16 29.93 -10.19
CA ILE A 48 -1.06 29.02 -9.45
C ILE A 48 -0.28 28.24 -8.40
N THR A 49 -0.98 27.70 -7.41
CA THR A 49 -0.34 26.83 -6.41
C THR A 49 0.14 25.52 -7.02
N LEU A 50 1.21 24.96 -6.46
CA LEU A 50 1.72 23.62 -6.78
C LEU A 50 0.57 22.59 -6.75
N ARG A 51 -0.23 22.59 -5.69
CA ARG A 51 -1.44 21.75 -5.54
C ARG A 51 -2.36 21.86 -6.76
N ARG A 52 -2.69 23.09 -7.18
CA ARG A 52 -3.57 23.34 -8.34
C ARG A 52 -2.94 22.84 -9.63
N GLY A 53 -1.64 23.01 -9.80
CA GLY A 53 -0.87 22.51 -10.92
C GLY A 53 -0.97 20.99 -11.07
N LEU A 54 -0.93 20.25 -9.95
CA LEU A 54 -1.00 18.79 -9.98
C LEU A 54 -2.43 18.27 -10.22
N TYR A 55 -3.44 18.75 -9.47
CA TYR A 55 -4.78 18.18 -9.65
C TYR A 55 -5.41 18.55 -11.01
N LEU A 56 -5.00 19.67 -11.64
CA LEU A 56 -5.34 20.01 -13.02
C LEU A 56 -4.36 19.43 -14.06
N SER A 57 -3.33 18.73 -13.61
CA SER A 57 -2.33 18.08 -14.47
C SER A 57 -1.59 19.03 -15.42
N ARG A 58 -1.24 20.25 -14.96
CA ARG A 58 -0.59 21.28 -15.77
C ARG A 58 0.83 20.85 -16.19
N ASN A 59 1.09 20.83 -17.48
CA ASN A 59 2.39 20.43 -18.03
C ASN A 59 3.48 21.44 -17.70
N LEU A 60 3.17 22.73 -17.86
CA LEU A 60 4.15 23.81 -17.74
C LEU A 60 4.62 23.97 -16.29
N VAL A 61 3.74 23.76 -15.32
CA VAL A 61 4.10 23.72 -13.89
C VAL A 61 5.06 22.56 -13.61
N SER A 62 4.75 21.36 -14.14
CA SER A 62 5.59 20.16 -13.93
C SER A 62 6.98 20.32 -14.52
N ILE A 63 7.09 20.94 -15.71
CA ILE A 63 8.37 21.21 -16.37
C ILE A 63 9.20 22.21 -15.55
N ARG A 64 8.59 23.30 -15.08
CA ARG A 64 9.30 24.29 -14.24
C ARG A 64 9.76 23.69 -12.91
N LEU A 65 8.94 22.88 -12.28
CA LEU A 65 9.36 22.17 -11.06
C LEU A 65 10.57 21.29 -11.35
N LEU A 66 10.53 20.44 -12.38
CA LEU A 66 11.65 19.57 -12.73
C LEU A 66 12.91 20.38 -13.07
N GLN A 67 12.78 21.51 -13.78
CA GLN A 67 13.88 22.40 -14.08
C GLN A 67 14.53 22.99 -12.81
N ALA A 68 13.69 23.41 -11.85
CA ALA A 68 14.15 23.99 -10.59
C ALA A 68 14.81 22.97 -9.65
N ILE A 69 14.26 21.76 -9.58
CA ILE A 69 14.75 20.71 -8.66
C ILE A 69 15.88 19.86 -9.25
N GLY A 70 16.02 19.84 -10.56
CA GLY A 70 17.04 19.12 -11.29
C GLY A 70 16.62 17.70 -11.70
N ILE A 71 17.00 17.34 -12.94
CA ILE A 71 16.61 16.06 -13.55
C ILE A 71 17.29 14.88 -12.86
N SER A 72 18.60 14.98 -12.59
CA SER A 72 19.38 13.89 -12.02
C SER A 72 18.88 13.51 -10.62
N SER A 73 18.65 14.50 -9.73
CA SER A 73 18.11 14.25 -8.39
C SER A 73 16.71 13.66 -8.43
N THR A 74 15.88 14.09 -9.37
CA THR A 74 14.53 13.53 -9.57
C THR A 74 14.62 12.09 -10.06
N ARG A 75 15.47 11.74 -11.03
CA ARG A 75 15.68 10.37 -11.50
C ARG A 75 16.13 9.44 -10.36
N ASN A 76 17.00 9.92 -9.46
CA ASN A 76 17.43 9.13 -8.30
C ASN A 76 16.23 8.81 -7.37
N LEU A 77 15.39 9.81 -7.07
CA LEU A 77 14.18 9.55 -6.28
C LEU A 77 13.20 8.61 -7.00
N LEU A 78 13.04 8.72 -8.31
CA LEU A 78 12.19 7.81 -9.07
C LEU A 78 12.70 6.36 -9.01
N ASP A 79 14.01 6.14 -8.99
CA ASP A 79 14.63 4.84 -8.77
C ASP A 79 14.33 4.29 -7.36
N GLU A 80 14.36 5.14 -6.34
CA GLU A 80 13.93 4.80 -4.98
C GLU A 80 12.44 4.38 -4.94
N PHE A 81 11.59 4.93 -5.78
CA PHE A 81 10.21 4.48 -5.96
C PHE A 81 10.08 3.13 -6.70
N GLY A 82 11.15 2.63 -7.28
CA GLY A 82 11.19 1.34 -7.99
C GLY A 82 11.04 1.44 -9.51
N LEU A 83 11.16 2.65 -10.09
CA LEU A 83 11.24 2.81 -11.52
C LEU A 83 12.67 2.54 -12.02
N ASP A 84 12.80 1.94 -13.19
CA ASP A 84 14.09 1.67 -13.81
C ASP A 84 14.71 2.99 -14.31
N LYS A 85 15.75 3.47 -13.61
CA LYS A 85 16.42 4.73 -13.90
C LYS A 85 16.96 4.81 -15.32
N GLU A 86 17.40 3.67 -15.88
CA GLU A 86 17.97 3.63 -17.23
C GLU A 86 16.91 3.82 -18.32
N LYS A 87 15.65 3.56 -18.01
CA LYS A 87 14.50 3.77 -18.89
C LYS A 87 13.87 5.16 -18.74
N LEU A 88 14.39 5.99 -17.85
CA LEU A 88 13.92 7.35 -17.63
C LEU A 88 14.77 8.36 -18.42
N PRO A 89 14.16 9.33 -19.12
CA PRO A 89 14.91 10.31 -19.91
C PRO A 89 15.73 11.26 -19.02
N THR A 90 16.83 11.77 -19.60
CA THR A 90 17.71 12.76 -18.98
C THR A 90 17.36 14.20 -19.40
N THR A 91 16.15 14.41 -19.88
CA THR A 91 15.63 15.70 -20.36
C THR A 91 14.39 16.12 -19.59
N LEU A 92 13.94 17.36 -19.77
CA LEU A 92 12.71 17.88 -19.13
C LEU A 92 11.43 17.16 -19.55
N SER A 93 11.46 16.34 -20.61
CA SER A 93 10.33 15.47 -20.98
C SER A 93 9.98 14.46 -19.90
N LEU A 94 10.90 14.15 -18.97
CA LEU A 94 10.64 13.36 -17.76
C LEU A 94 9.44 13.90 -16.97
N ALA A 95 9.28 15.23 -16.87
CA ALA A 95 8.15 15.86 -16.16
C ALA A 95 6.78 15.52 -16.76
N LEU A 96 6.76 15.07 -18.02
CA LEU A 96 5.54 14.69 -18.76
C LEU A 96 5.35 13.19 -18.88
N GLY A 97 6.27 12.40 -18.32
CA GLY A 97 6.21 10.95 -18.32
C GLY A 97 6.70 10.32 -19.63
N ALA A 98 7.61 10.99 -20.33
CA ALA A 98 8.45 10.30 -21.31
C ALA A 98 9.35 9.29 -20.57
N GLY A 99 9.64 8.15 -21.21
CA GLY A 99 10.32 7.02 -20.59
C GLY A 99 9.38 5.83 -20.50
N GLN A 100 9.83 4.77 -19.83
CA GLN A 100 9.08 3.52 -19.73
C GLN A 100 8.87 3.15 -18.25
N ALA A 101 7.69 2.62 -17.96
CA ALA A 101 7.37 2.01 -16.67
C ALA A 101 6.33 0.90 -16.87
N THR A 102 6.44 -0.16 -16.08
CA THR A 102 5.43 -1.22 -16.05
C THR A 102 4.28 -0.86 -15.11
N PRO A 103 3.07 -1.44 -15.29
CA PRO A 103 1.98 -1.27 -14.33
C PRO A 103 2.38 -1.64 -12.91
N LEU A 104 3.18 -2.69 -12.72
CA LEU A 104 3.64 -3.12 -11.41
C LEU A 104 4.59 -2.11 -10.75
N GLN A 105 5.51 -1.50 -11.51
CA GLN A 105 6.37 -0.43 -11.01
C GLN A 105 5.54 0.78 -10.58
N MET A 106 4.55 1.16 -11.38
CA MET A 106 3.66 2.27 -11.02
C MET A 106 2.79 1.96 -9.79
N ALA A 107 2.28 0.72 -9.66
CA ALA A 107 1.53 0.29 -8.47
C ALA A 107 2.42 0.33 -7.21
N THR A 108 3.66 -0.14 -7.31
CA THR A 108 4.66 -0.06 -6.23
C THR A 108 4.94 1.38 -5.84
N ALA A 109 5.13 2.28 -6.81
CA ALA A 109 5.36 3.69 -6.53
C ALA A 109 4.16 4.36 -5.83
N TYR A 110 2.94 4.07 -6.29
CA TYR A 110 1.73 4.64 -5.69
C TYR A 110 1.38 4.02 -4.33
N SER A 111 1.79 2.78 -4.06
CA SER A 111 1.66 2.19 -2.72
C SER A 111 2.43 2.96 -1.65
N THR A 112 3.52 3.62 -2.02
CA THR A 112 4.31 4.48 -1.13
C THR A 112 3.49 5.67 -0.61
N PHE A 113 2.58 6.22 -1.41
CA PHE A 113 1.67 7.27 -0.95
C PHE A 113 0.57 6.73 -0.04
N ALA A 114 0.10 5.50 -0.30
CA ALA A 114 -0.94 4.85 0.49
C ALA A 114 -0.47 4.47 1.90
N ASN A 115 0.81 4.11 2.05
CA ASN A 115 1.38 3.52 3.27
C ASN A 115 2.27 4.47 4.08
N GLY A 116 2.24 5.77 3.80
CA GLY A 116 2.96 6.78 4.56
C GLY A 116 4.46 6.89 4.25
N GLY A 117 4.88 6.50 3.06
CA GLY A 117 6.23 6.77 2.54
C GLY A 117 7.20 5.58 2.55
N HIS A 118 6.70 4.34 2.72
CA HIS A 118 7.52 3.14 2.71
C HIS A 118 7.52 2.45 1.35
N ARG A 119 8.68 2.04 0.87
CA ARG A 119 8.81 1.20 -0.33
C ARG A 119 8.60 -0.26 0.03
N VAL A 120 7.49 -0.85 -0.41
CA VAL A 120 7.22 -2.28 -0.31
C VAL A 120 7.74 -3.01 -1.54
N GLN A 121 8.05 -4.29 -1.39
CA GLN A 121 8.49 -5.14 -2.50
C GLN A 121 7.32 -6.04 -2.93
N PRO A 122 6.88 -5.96 -4.19
CA PRO A 122 5.83 -6.84 -4.69
C PRO A 122 6.34 -8.29 -4.80
N TYR A 123 5.46 -9.26 -4.55
CA TYR A 123 5.72 -10.69 -4.72
C TYR A 123 4.44 -11.38 -5.20
N PHE A 124 4.57 -12.55 -5.80
CA PHE A 124 3.47 -13.32 -6.38
C PHE A 124 3.28 -14.67 -5.71
N ILE A 125 4.36 -15.24 -5.16
CA ILE A 125 4.33 -16.54 -4.53
C ILE A 125 4.35 -16.34 -3.02
N GLU A 126 3.27 -16.73 -2.36
CA GLU A 126 3.16 -16.61 -0.90
C GLU A 126 3.70 -17.85 -0.21
N GLN A 127 3.33 -19.04 -0.69
CA GLN A 127 3.74 -20.31 -0.11
C GLN A 127 3.99 -21.35 -1.20
N ILE A 128 4.92 -22.28 -0.95
CA ILE A 128 5.17 -23.46 -1.79
C ILE A 128 5.14 -24.70 -0.88
N TYR A 129 4.34 -25.67 -1.26
CA TYR A 129 4.25 -26.96 -0.58
C TYR A 129 4.73 -28.09 -1.49
N ASN A 130 5.28 -29.16 -0.91
CA ASN A 130 5.56 -30.38 -1.64
C ASN A 130 4.30 -31.26 -1.75
N TYR A 131 4.45 -32.44 -2.41
CA TYR A 131 3.38 -33.41 -2.62
C TYR A 131 2.86 -34.07 -1.31
N LYS A 132 3.61 -33.92 -0.20
CA LYS A 132 3.22 -34.37 1.15
C LYS A 132 2.58 -33.27 1.97
N ASN A 133 2.28 -32.13 1.36
CA ASN A 133 1.75 -30.94 2.02
C ASN A 133 2.72 -30.32 3.06
N GLU A 134 4.02 -30.55 2.92
CA GLU A 134 5.06 -29.94 3.76
C GLU A 134 5.43 -28.56 3.16
N LEU A 135 5.49 -27.54 4.00
CA LEU A 135 5.83 -26.16 3.60
C LEU A 135 7.30 -26.08 3.22
N LEU A 136 7.60 -25.80 1.94
CA LEU A 136 8.95 -25.62 1.42
C LEU A 136 9.41 -24.17 1.41
N PHE A 137 8.46 -23.24 1.23
CA PHE A 137 8.75 -21.81 1.13
C PHE A 137 7.58 -21.00 1.68
N GLN A 138 7.92 -19.96 2.44
CA GLN A 138 7.00 -18.91 2.90
C GLN A 138 7.58 -17.55 2.56
N ALA A 139 6.83 -16.74 1.82
CA ALA A 139 7.22 -15.36 1.57
C ALA A 139 7.26 -14.57 2.89
N ASN A 140 8.31 -13.76 3.05
CA ASN A 140 8.44 -12.83 4.18
C ASN A 140 8.77 -11.42 3.66
N PRO A 141 7.80 -10.75 3.00
CA PRO A 141 8.01 -9.41 2.49
C PRO A 141 8.16 -8.40 3.63
N ARG A 142 8.93 -7.34 3.37
CA ARG A 142 9.03 -6.22 4.29
C ARG A 142 7.67 -5.48 4.36
N GLN A 143 7.25 -5.12 5.56
CA GLN A 143 5.96 -4.48 5.84
C GLN A 143 6.12 -2.98 6.08
N ALA A 144 5.18 -2.16 5.61
CA ALA A 144 5.17 -0.73 5.89
C ALA A 144 5.00 -0.42 7.38
N CYS A 145 4.28 -1.28 8.11
CA CYS A 145 4.27 -1.30 9.58
C CYS A 145 4.55 -2.74 10.04
N ALA A 146 5.82 -3.07 10.29
CA ALA A 146 6.21 -4.41 10.75
C ALA A 146 5.63 -4.73 12.14
N LEU A 147 5.59 -3.76 13.06
CA LEU A 147 4.96 -3.92 14.38
C LEU A 147 3.49 -4.25 14.28
N CYS A 148 2.72 -3.46 13.51
CA CYS A 148 1.28 -3.69 13.31
C CYS A 148 0.98 -5.08 12.71
N PHE A 149 1.82 -5.52 11.78
CA PHE A 149 1.69 -6.82 11.16
C PHE A 149 1.99 -7.95 12.13
N ASN A 150 3.07 -7.85 12.90
CA ASN A 150 3.47 -8.84 13.89
C ASN A 150 2.44 -8.96 15.02
N GLU A 151 1.89 -7.85 15.53
CA GLU A 151 0.80 -7.84 16.52
C GLU A 151 -0.46 -8.54 16.01
N LYS A 152 -0.79 -8.32 14.73
CA LYS A 152 -1.94 -8.99 14.10
C LYS A 152 -1.71 -10.49 13.98
N LEU A 153 -0.52 -10.91 13.55
CA LEU A 153 -0.16 -12.34 13.48
C LEU A 153 -0.19 -13.02 14.85
N GLU A 154 0.32 -12.35 15.87
CA GLU A 154 0.33 -12.86 17.24
C GLU A 154 -1.10 -13.08 17.76
N LYS A 155 -2.01 -12.14 17.52
CA LYS A 155 -3.44 -12.30 17.87
C LYS A 155 -4.10 -13.47 17.13
N VAL A 156 -3.83 -13.61 15.82
CA VAL A 156 -4.37 -14.74 15.04
C VAL A 156 -3.82 -16.06 15.55
N ASN A 157 -2.51 -16.13 15.83
CA ASN A 157 -1.89 -17.34 16.36
C ASN A 157 -2.47 -17.74 17.72
N ASN A 158 -2.63 -16.78 18.64
CA ASN A 158 -3.23 -17.03 19.95
C ASN A 158 -4.68 -17.53 19.84
N SER A 159 -5.48 -16.95 18.91
CA SER A 159 -6.83 -17.40 18.65
C SER A 159 -6.89 -18.85 18.12
N LEU A 160 -5.96 -19.23 17.22
CA LEU A 160 -5.85 -20.59 16.70
C LEU A 160 -5.43 -21.59 17.78
N VAL A 161 -4.53 -21.21 18.68
CA VAL A 161 -4.12 -22.03 19.82
C VAL A 161 -5.29 -22.25 20.76
N GLU A 162 -6.04 -21.20 21.11
CA GLU A 162 -7.24 -21.30 21.96
C GLU A 162 -8.33 -22.21 21.34
N GLU A 163 -8.54 -22.11 20.03
CA GLU A 163 -9.50 -22.95 19.30
C GLU A 163 -9.06 -24.41 19.29
N TYR A 164 -7.77 -24.68 19.10
CA TYR A 164 -7.18 -26.00 19.15
C TYR A 164 -7.29 -26.61 20.55
N GLU A 165 -6.97 -25.87 21.61
CA GLU A 165 -7.10 -26.32 23.00
C GLU A 165 -8.56 -26.67 23.36
N LYS A 166 -9.53 -25.86 22.90
CA LYS A 166 -10.96 -26.15 23.06
C LYS A 166 -11.37 -27.46 22.36
N SER A 167 -10.85 -27.69 21.16
CA SER A 167 -11.15 -28.89 20.38
C SER A 167 -10.63 -30.18 21.09
N ILE A 168 -9.41 -30.09 21.66
CA ILE A 168 -8.83 -31.19 22.42
C ILE A 168 -9.65 -31.49 23.67
N LYS A 169 -10.02 -30.46 24.43
CA LYS A 169 -10.82 -30.63 25.63
C LYS A 169 -12.17 -31.24 25.32
N ALA A 170 -12.83 -30.86 24.23
CA ALA A 170 -14.08 -31.46 23.80
C ALA A 170 -13.92 -32.97 23.43
N LEU A 171 -12.78 -33.38 22.88
CA LEU A 171 -12.44 -34.76 22.60
C LEU A 171 -12.19 -35.55 23.87
N ASP A 172 -11.47 -35.01 24.86
CA ASP A 172 -11.22 -35.63 26.15
C ASP A 172 -12.53 -35.83 26.96
N ASP A 173 -13.40 -34.83 26.98
CA ASP A 173 -14.70 -34.90 27.66
C ASP A 173 -15.59 -35.98 27.00
N SER A 174 -15.59 -36.13 25.68
CA SER A 174 -16.34 -37.16 24.96
C SER A 174 -15.80 -38.58 25.18
N THR A 175 -14.50 -38.76 25.37
CA THR A 175 -13.90 -40.07 25.68
C THR A 175 -14.16 -40.49 27.11
N ASN A 176 -14.26 -39.56 28.05
CA ASN A 176 -14.62 -39.85 29.44
C ASN A 176 -16.08 -40.26 29.61
N GLU A 177 -17.02 -39.75 28.79
CA GLU A 177 -18.42 -40.20 28.80
C GLU A 177 -18.57 -41.64 28.28
N ILE A 178 -17.77 -42.04 27.26
CA ILE A 178 -17.81 -43.41 26.72
C ILE A 178 -17.24 -44.44 27.69
N THR A 179 -16.31 -44.10 28.57
CA THR A 179 -15.73 -44.99 29.57
C THR A 179 -16.59 -45.11 30.81
N ALA A 180 -17.51 -44.18 31.09
CA ALA A 180 -18.41 -44.22 32.23
C ALA A 180 -19.62 -45.16 32.03
N ASP A 181 -20.04 -45.41 30.79
CA ASP A 181 -21.20 -46.25 30.45
C ASP A 181 -20.88 -47.74 30.32
N ASN A 182 -19.59 -48.15 30.32
CA ASN A 182 -19.17 -49.55 30.15
C ASN A 182 -18.89 -50.32 31.46
N SER A 183 -19.28 -49.79 32.63
CA SER A 183 -19.01 -50.45 33.92
C SER A 183 -20.19 -51.18 34.54
N SER A 184 -21.23 -51.51 33.77
CA SER A 184 -22.35 -52.31 34.33
C SER A 184 -23.00 -53.21 33.27
N SER A 185 -22.42 -54.41 33.03
CA SER A 185 -23.18 -55.67 32.79
C SER A 185 -22.22 -56.84 32.60
N GLU A 186 -21.98 -57.60 33.69
CA GLU A 186 -21.60 -59.00 33.59
C GLU A 186 -22.87 -59.76 33.24
N SER A 187 -22.87 -60.47 32.11
CA SER A 187 -23.69 -61.65 31.94
C SER A 187 -23.03 -62.59 30.92
N ASN A 188 -22.71 -63.75 31.37
CA ASN A 188 -22.25 -64.96 30.65
C ASN A 188 -23.21 -65.28 29.51
N ASP A 189 -22.75 -65.51 28.33
CA ASP A 189 -23.26 -66.59 27.47
C ASP A 189 -22.20 -67.00 26.43
N ASP A 190 -21.96 -68.32 26.34
CA ASP A 190 -21.10 -68.99 25.39
C ASP A 190 -21.74 -69.06 24.00
N SER A 191 -21.09 -68.55 22.96
CA SER A 191 -21.21 -69.10 21.60
C SER A 191 -20.06 -68.64 20.71
N GLU A 192 -19.31 -69.66 20.23
CA GLU A 192 -18.30 -69.56 19.19
C GLU A 192 -18.81 -68.89 17.90
N THR A 193 -18.12 -67.84 17.42
CA THR A 193 -18.02 -67.58 15.98
C THR A 193 -16.75 -66.76 15.68
N THR A 194 -16.04 -67.31 14.81
CA THR A 194 -14.79 -66.94 14.08
C THR A 194 -14.41 -65.49 13.96
N ASP A 195 -13.19 -65.28 14.42
CA ASP A 195 -12.33 -64.11 14.41
C ASP A 195 -12.11 -63.41 13.09
N LYS A 196 -12.25 -62.10 13.11
CA LYS A 196 -11.23 -61.17 12.56
C LYS A 196 -10.93 -60.13 13.63
N GLU A 197 -9.93 -60.44 14.42
CA GLU A 197 -9.33 -59.57 15.40
C GLU A 197 -8.79 -58.33 14.67
N LEU A 198 -9.44 -57.18 14.86
CA LEU A 198 -8.88 -55.89 14.52
C LEU A 198 -7.86 -55.60 15.61
N ASP A 199 -6.57 -55.66 15.24
CA ASP A 199 -5.45 -55.38 16.14
C ASP A 199 -5.48 -53.89 16.55
N LEU A 200 -6.08 -53.62 17.70
CA LEU A 200 -6.15 -52.31 18.36
C LEU A 200 -4.91 -51.98 19.19
N THR A 201 -3.87 -52.84 19.15
CA THR A 201 -2.63 -52.66 19.93
C THR A 201 -1.71 -51.59 19.34
N VAL A 202 -1.97 -51.07 18.15
CA VAL A 202 -1.16 -50.01 17.52
C VAL A 202 -1.48 -48.61 18.08
N TYR A 203 -2.57 -48.45 18.84
CA TYR A 203 -2.97 -47.13 19.36
C TYR A 203 -2.42 -46.76 20.74
N ASN A 204 -1.69 -47.64 21.42
CA ASN A 204 -1.17 -47.40 22.78
C ASN A 204 0.36 -47.29 22.87
N ALA A 205 1.04 -46.65 21.92
CA ALA A 205 2.47 -46.43 22.00
C ALA A 205 2.81 -44.95 22.14
N GLY A 206 3.10 -44.52 23.37
CA GLY A 206 3.79 -43.28 23.70
C GLY A 206 3.05 -42.44 24.76
N PRO A 207 3.78 -41.68 25.59
CA PRO A 207 3.18 -40.85 26.60
C PRO A 207 2.31 -39.77 25.96
N GLN A 208 1.05 -39.66 26.43
CA GLN A 208 0.04 -38.72 25.93
C GLN A 208 0.48 -37.25 25.94
N SER A 209 1.49 -36.89 26.71
CA SER A 209 2.01 -35.52 26.81
C SER A 209 2.71 -34.97 25.54
N ASP A 210 3.20 -35.83 24.65
CA ASP A 210 3.90 -35.37 23.44
C ASP A 210 3.01 -35.26 22.19
N ARG A 211 1.78 -35.81 22.25
CA ARG A 211 0.84 -35.77 21.12
C ARG A 211 0.01 -34.49 21.03
N LEU A 212 -0.05 -33.71 22.12
CA LEU A 212 -0.96 -32.58 22.27
C LEU A 212 -0.31 -31.22 22.28
N LYS A 213 0.95 -31.09 21.82
CA LYS A 213 1.50 -29.76 21.57
C LYS A 213 0.88 -29.24 20.30
N ALA A 214 0.13 -28.12 20.38
CA ALA A 214 -0.30 -27.38 19.23
C ALA A 214 0.91 -27.18 18.30
N PRO A 215 0.79 -27.44 17.00
CA PRO A 215 1.89 -27.26 16.09
C PRO A 215 2.42 -25.84 16.26
N ALA A 216 3.68 -25.70 16.71
CA ALA A 216 4.31 -24.40 16.86
C ALA A 216 4.36 -23.77 15.48
N VAL A 217 3.39 -22.90 15.19
CA VAL A 217 3.43 -22.12 13.96
C VAL A 217 4.64 -21.18 14.09
N GLN A 218 5.75 -21.59 13.48
CA GLN A 218 6.92 -20.74 13.35
C GLN A 218 6.58 -19.60 12.38
N TYR A 219 5.97 -18.53 12.90
CA TYR A 219 5.83 -17.33 12.07
C TYR A 219 7.13 -16.51 12.12
N VAL A 220 7.62 -16.19 10.95
CA VAL A 220 8.78 -15.32 10.81
C VAL A 220 8.32 -13.88 11.00
N ARG A 221 8.88 -13.18 12.00
CA ARG A 221 8.58 -11.77 12.22
C ARG A 221 8.89 -10.94 10.99
N ALA A 222 7.93 -10.15 10.55
CA ALA A 222 8.12 -9.26 9.42
C ALA A 222 9.15 -8.16 9.73
N LYS A 223 9.94 -7.82 8.72
CA LYS A 223 10.90 -6.71 8.77
C LYS A 223 10.25 -5.43 8.26
N GLN A 224 10.67 -4.29 8.82
CA GLN A 224 10.22 -2.97 8.39
C GLN A 224 10.66 -2.69 6.94
N ALA A 225 9.73 -2.21 6.11
CA ALA A 225 10.06 -1.70 4.79
C ALA A 225 10.82 -0.37 4.90
N PRO A 226 11.79 -0.10 4.02
CA PRO A 226 12.53 1.15 4.05
C PRO A 226 11.59 2.33 3.80
N ARG A 227 11.74 3.37 4.59
CA ARG A 227 11.07 4.64 4.36
C ARG A 227 11.87 5.43 3.32
N ILE A 228 11.22 5.80 2.24
CA ILE A 228 11.84 6.59 1.15
C ILE A 228 11.31 8.03 1.09
N LEU A 229 10.24 8.34 1.83
CA LEU A 229 9.69 9.68 1.92
C LEU A 229 9.54 10.11 3.37
N GLN A 230 9.78 11.38 3.64
CA GLN A 230 9.39 11.99 4.90
C GLN A 230 7.88 11.84 5.12
N PRO A 231 7.41 11.53 6.35
CA PRO A 231 5.98 11.36 6.65
C PRO A 231 5.12 12.53 6.17
N ARG A 232 5.61 13.76 6.36
CA ARG A 232 4.96 15.00 5.91
C ARG A 232 4.77 14.99 4.39
N VAL A 233 5.80 14.65 3.63
CA VAL A 233 5.78 14.66 2.17
C VAL A 233 4.85 13.59 1.61
N ALA A 234 4.90 12.36 2.18
CA ALA A 234 3.98 11.29 1.81
C ALA A 234 2.52 11.72 2.02
N PHE A 235 2.22 12.35 3.17
CA PHE A 235 0.89 12.87 3.46
C PHE A 235 0.46 14.01 2.54
N GLU A 236 1.29 15.04 2.36
CA GLU A 236 0.97 16.18 1.50
C GLU A 236 0.69 15.72 0.07
N MET A 237 1.47 14.74 -0.44
CA MET A 237 1.25 14.18 -1.77
C MET A 237 -0.05 13.36 -1.83
N ALA A 238 -0.31 12.50 -0.86
CA ALA A 238 -1.57 11.76 -0.80
C ALA A 238 -2.78 12.70 -0.79
N ASP A 239 -2.72 13.79 0.00
CA ASP A 239 -3.78 14.79 0.09
C ASP A 239 -3.98 15.58 -1.23
N ILE A 240 -2.90 15.90 -1.96
CA ILE A 240 -3.03 16.50 -3.30
C ILE A 240 -3.62 15.50 -4.30
N LEU A 241 -3.25 14.21 -4.20
CA LEU A 241 -3.81 13.17 -5.06
C LEU A 241 -5.29 12.88 -4.79
N ARG A 242 -5.76 13.11 -3.56
CA ARG A 242 -7.18 13.15 -3.23
C ARG A 242 -7.90 14.27 -3.97
N ASP A 243 -7.30 15.46 -4.07
CA ASP A 243 -7.85 16.58 -4.82
C ASP A 243 -8.01 16.28 -6.32
N VAL A 244 -7.17 15.44 -6.91
CA VAL A 244 -7.35 14.99 -8.30
C VAL A 244 -8.69 14.28 -8.48
N VAL A 245 -9.13 13.51 -7.47
CA VAL A 245 -10.44 12.85 -7.44
C VAL A 245 -11.55 13.84 -7.07
N GLN A 246 -11.32 14.70 -6.09
CA GLN A 246 -12.38 15.56 -5.57
C GLN A 246 -12.73 16.74 -6.51
N ARG A 247 -11.76 17.29 -7.23
CA ARG A 247 -11.93 18.51 -8.04
C ARG A 247 -11.00 18.59 -9.27
N GLY A 248 -10.30 17.50 -9.60
CA GLY A 248 -9.33 17.45 -10.69
C GLY A 248 -9.75 16.56 -11.85
N THR A 249 -8.74 16.03 -12.54
CA THR A 249 -8.90 15.24 -13.79
C THR A 249 -9.59 13.90 -13.58
N ALA A 250 -9.73 13.42 -12.35
CA ALA A 250 -10.40 12.16 -12.01
C ALA A 250 -11.72 12.36 -11.23
N VAL A 251 -12.39 13.50 -11.39
CA VAL A 251 -13.64 13.83 -10.66
C VAL A 251 -14.75 12.79 -10.84
N ARG A 252 -14.75 12.02 -11.92
CA ARG A 252 -15.68 10.90 -12.13
C ARG A 252 -15.61 9.84 -11.02
N ALA A 253 -14.44 9.64 -10.41
CA ALA A 253 -14.27 8.68 -9.31
C ALA A 253 -15.05 9.05 -8.03
N LYS A 254 -15.57 10.28 -7.91
CA LYS A 254 -16.51 10.67 -6.85
C LYS A 254 -17.78 9.81 -6.84
N ALA A 255 -18.15 9.21 -7.97
CA ALA A 255 -19.28 8.30 -8.06
C ALA A 255 -19.13 7.05 -7.17
N LEU A 256 -17.92 6.73 -6.71
CA LEU A 256 -17.69 5.68 -5.69
C LEU A 256 -18.18 6.07 -4.29
N GLY A 257 -18.57 7.33 -4.06
CA GLY A 257 -19.04 7.80 -2.75
C GLY A 257 -17.95 7.84 -1.67
N ARG A 258 -16.65 7.80 -2.06
CA ARG A 258 -15.52 7.70 -1.13
C ARG A 258 -14.66 8.96 -1.11
N ASN A 259 -14.23 9.32 0.11
CA ASN A 259 -13.34 10.45 0.37
C ASN A 259 -11.89 10.01 0.69
N ASP A 260 -11.64 8.73 0.69
CA ASP A 260 -10.40 8.08 1.10
C ASP A 260 -9.65 7.40 -0.06
N ILE A 261 -9.89 7.90 -1.26
CA ILE A 261 -9.19 7.49 -2.49
C ILE A 261 -8.45 8.68 -3.09
N GLY A 262 -7.28 8.40 -3.63
CA GLY A 262 -6.46 9.35 -4.37
C GLY A 262 -5.91 8.73 -5.65
N GLY A 263 -5.48 9.54 -6.60
CA GLY A 263 -4.91 8.99 -7.81
C GLY A 263 -4.58 10.04 -8.88
N LYS A 264 -4.13 9.59 -10.02
CA LYS A 264 -3.72 10.44 -11.14
C LYS A 264 -4.02 9.79 -12.48
N THR A 265 -4.61 10.55 -13.38
CA THR A 265 -4.76 10.19 -14.80
C THR A 265 -3.44 10.37 -15.54
N GLY A 266 -3.14 9.47 -16.47
CA GLY A 266 -2.06 9.61 -17.42
C GLY A 266 -2.57 9.42 -18.84
N THR A 267 -2.01 10.20 -19.77
CA THR A 267 -2.27 10.07 -21.20
C THR A 267 -1.01 10.49 -21.91
N THR A 268 -0.61 9.74 -22.89
CA THR A 268 0.50 10.10 -23.78
C THR A 268 0.00 10.81 -25.04
N ASN A 269 0.92 11.40 -25.78
CA ASN A 269 0.59 12.06 -27.05
C ASN A 269 -0.14 11.07 -27.98
N GLN A 270 -1.14 11.56 -28.72
CA GLN A 270 -1.97 10.79 -29.64
C GLN A 270 -2.75 9.64 -28.96
N ALA A 271 -2.98 9.68 -27.64
CA ALA A 271 -3.66 8.64 -26.88
C ALA A 271 -3.12 7.23 -27.17
N LYS A 272 -1.78 7.07 -27.18
CA LYS A 272 -1.15 5.75 -27.33
C LYS A 272 -1.17 4.94 -26.04
N ASP A 273 -1.12 5.62 -24.89
CA ASP A 273 -1.23 5.03 -23.57
C ASP A 273 -2.25 5.82 -22.74
N ALA A 274 -3.18 5.12 -22.12
CA ALA A 274 -4.12 5.64 -21.15
C ALA A 274 -3.89 4.98 -19.79
N TRP A 275 -3.65 5.78 -18.76
CA TRP A 275 -3.34 5.33 -17.42
C TRP A 275 -4.26 5.91 -16.39
N PHE A 276 -4.59 5.11 -15.40
CA PHE A 276 -5.01 5.60 -14.10
C PHE A 276 -4.23 4.86 -13.01
N ALA A 277 -3.49 5.60 -12.22
CA ALA A 277 -2.81 5.10 -11.02
C ALA A 277 -3.46 5.71 -9.80
N GLY A 278 -3.99 4.87 -8.91
CA GLY A 278 -4.73 5.33 -7.74
C GLY A 278 -4.56 4.41 -6.55
N PHE A 279 -5.03 4.87 -5.40
CA PHE A 279 -4.90 4.13 -4.16
C PHE A 279 -6.02 4.48 -3.16
N HIS A 280 -6.22 3.57 -2.25
CA HIS A 280 -6.84 3.67 -0.94
C HIS A 280 -5.77 3.28 0.10
N PRO A 281 -5.86 3.63 1.38
CA PRO A 281 -4.86 3.22 2.38
C PRO A 281 -4.53 1.73 2.44
N THR A 282 -5.44 0.85 2.01
CA THR A 282 -5.25 -0.60 1.98
C THR A 282 -4.84 -1.15 0.61
N ASN A 283 -5.04 -0.41 -0.48
CA ASN A 283 -4.87 -0.91 -1.84
C ASN A 283 -4.25 0.15 -2.76
N ALA A 284 -3.26 -0.24 -3.56
CA ALA A 284 -2.78 0.55 -4.68
C ALA A 284 -3.05 -0.19 -5.97
N THR A 285 -3.76 0.46 -6.89
CA THR A 285 -4.21 -0.15 -8.14
C THR A 285 -3.87 0.73 -9.32
N VAL A 286 -3.34 0.12 -10.36
CA VAL A 286 -2.99 0.80 -11.62
C VAL A 286 -3.66 0.10 -12.78
N VAL A 287 -4.28 0.87 -13.64
CA VAL A 287 -4.84 0.42 -14.91
C VAL A 287 -4.07 1.10 -16.04
N TRP A 288 -3.61 0.30 -16.96
CA TRP A 288 -3.02 0.73 -18.23
C TRP A 288 -3.79 0.13 -19.39
N MET A 289 -4.02 0.97 -20.38
CA MET A 289 -4.58 0.56 -21.67
C MET A 289 -3.68 1.10 -22.79
N GLY A 290 -3.37 0.26 -23.73
CA GLY A 290 -2.47 0.57 -24.84
C GLY A 290 -2.17 -0.68 -25.67
N PHE A 291 -1.24 -0.54 -26.59
CA PHE A 291 -0.77 -1.64 -27.44
C PHE A 291 0.72 -1.88 -27.19
N ASP A 292 1.16 -3.12 -27.34
CA ASP A 292 2.59 -3.49 -27.21
C ASP A 292 3.44 -2.74 -28.22
N GLN A 293 2.95 -2.58 -29.44
CA GLN A 293 3.48 -1.65 -30.43
C GLN A 293 2.72 -0.32 -30.31
N PRO A 294 3.36 0.77 -29.84
CA PRO A 294 2.67 2.02 -29.52
C PRO A 294 1.92 2.58 -30.73
N SER A 295 0.60 2.48 -30.73
CA SER A 295 -0.31 3.04 -31.72
C SER A 295 -1.46 3.78 -31.03
N THR A 296 -2.15 4.66 -31.75
CA THR A 296 -3.26 5.40 -31.16
C THR A 296 -4.44 4.46 -30.86
N MET A 297 -5.04 4.61 -29.68
CA MET A 297 -6.28 3.91 -29.32
C MET A 297 -7.53 4.58 -29.88
N GLY A 298 -7.39 5.75 -30.49
CA GLY A 298 -8.51 6.49 -31.05
C GLY A 298 -8.70 7.89 -30.41
N ARG A 299 -9.73 8.59 -30.90
CA ARG A 299 -10.07 9.91 -30.40
C ARG A 299 -10.68 9.83 -29.00
N ARG A 300 -10.23 10.66 -28.06
CA ARG A 300 -10.73 10.82 -26.69
C ARG A 300 -10.45 9.63 -25.76
N GLU A 301 -9.56 8.70 -26.12
CA GLU A 301 -9.14 7.59 -25.24
C GLU A 301 -8.10 8.07 -24.23
N TYR A 302 -8.52 8.99 -23.35
CA TYR A 302 -7.68 9.52 -22.27
C TYR A 302 -7.76 8.64 -21.01
N GLY A 303 -6.76 8.70 -20.15
CA GLY A 303 -6.74 7.96 -18.91
C GLY A 303 -7.99 8.14 -18.03
N GLY A 304 -8.59 9.34 -18.02
CA GLY A 304 -9.86 9.61 -17.33
C GLY A 304 -11.12 9.04 -18.00
N VAL A 305 -11.01 8.55 -19.24
CA VAL A 305 -12.13 7.99 -20.02
C VAL A 305 -11.97 6.48 -20.19
N ALA A 306 -10.78 6.01 -20.57
CA ALA A 306 -10.51 4.60 -20.81
C ALA A 306 -10.10 3.85 -19.53
N ALA A 307 -9.06 4.30 -18.81
CA ALA A 307 -8.49 3.56 -17.67
C ALA A 307 -9.24 3.78 -16.35
N LEU A 308 -9.73 5.00 -16.10
CA LEU A 308 -10.41 5.34 -14.84
C LEU A 308 -11.68 4.52 -14.57
N PRO A 309 -12.58 4.25 -15.52
CA PRO A 309 -13.77 3.43 -15.27
C PRO A 309 -13.41 2.01 -14.81
N VAL A 310 -12.44 1.37 -15.46
CA VAL A 310 -11.96 0.03 -15.09
C VAL A 310 -11.39 0.04 -13.65
N TRP A 311 -10.61 1.06 -13.31
CA TRP A 311 -10.12 1.26 -11.96
C TRP A 311 -11.26 1.43 -10.95
N MET A 312 -12.30 2.19 -11.32
CA MET A 312 -13.46 2.43 -10.44
C MET A 312 -14.23 1.14 -10.19
N ASP A 313 -14.46 0.32 -11.19
CA ASP A 313 -15.18 -0.96 -11.05
C ASP A 313 -14.40 -1.92 -10.16
N PHE A 314 -13.09 -2.01 -10.35
CA PHE A 314 -12.21 -2.81 -9.49
C PHE A 314 -12.25 -2.31 -8.04
N MET A 315 -12.06 -1.02 -7.80
CA MET A 315 -12.04 -0.46 -6.45
C MET A 315 -13.41 -0.52 -5.76
N LYS A 316 -14.51 -0.42 -6.50
CA LYS A 316 -15.86 -0.62 -5.99
C LYS A 316 -16.03 -2.01 -5.39
N ALA A 317 -15.53 -3.04 -6.06
CA ALA A 317 -15.56 -4.42 -5.57
C ALA A 317 -14.64 -4.60 -4.35
N GLN A 318 -13.40 -4.11 -4.43
CA GLN A 318 -12.40 -4.26 -3.37
C GLN A 318 -12.75 -3.52 -2.08
N LEU A 319 -13.45 -2.39 -2.17
CA LEU A 319 -13.74 -1.53 -1.01
C LEU A 319 -15.18 -1.68 -0.51
N LYS A 320 -15.94 -2.67 -1.01
CA LYS A 320 -17.37 -2.86 -0.68
C LYS A 320 -17.62 -2.88 0.82
N ASP A 321 -16.83 -3.65 1.57
CA ASP A 321 -16.99 -3.84 3.02
C ASP A 321 -15.87 -3.14 3.82
N THR A 322 -15.10 -2.25 3.16
CA THR A 322 -14.02 -1.53 3.80
C THR A 322 -14.53 -0.20 4.35
N PRO A 323 -14.42 0.04 5.67
CA PRO A 323 -14.79 1.33 6.26
C PRO A 323 -14.06 2.48 5.60
N SER A 324 -14.73 3.64 5.48
CA SER A 324 -14.08 4.85 4.95
C SER A 324 -13.03 5.33 5.93
N GLN A 325 -11.76 5.30 5.52
CA GLN A 325 -10.62 5.65 6.36
C GLN A 325 -9.54 6.32 5.53
N TRP A 326 -9.39 7.63 5.68
CA TRP A 326 -8.24 8.33 5.10
C TRP A 326 -7.03 8.20 6.02
N VAL A 327 -5.83 8.20 5.40
CA VAL A 327 -4.55 8.33 6.13
C VAL A 327 -4.64 9.55 7.01
N SER A 328 -4.91 9.35 8.29
CA SER A 328 -5.45 10.39 9.15
C SER A 328 -4.34 11.18 9.83
N ILE A 329 -3.86 12.22 9.15
CA ILE A 329 -3.34 13.38 9.86
C ILE A 329 -4.45 14.44 10.04
N ASN A 330 -5.63 14.24 9.45
CA ASN A 330 -6.74 15.19 9.48
C ASN A 330 -8.02 14.64 10.09
N ASN A 331 -7.96 13.97 11.23
CA ASN A 331 -9.12 13.99 12.11
C ASN A 331 -9.14 15.35 12.81
N ARG A 332 -9.57 16.41 12.09
CA ARG A 332 -9.80 17.76 12.63
C ARG A 332 -10.83 17.81 13.78
N SER A 333 -11.44 16.68 14.12
CA SER A 333 -12.38 16.53 15.22
C SER A 333 -11.81 15.89 16.48
N LYS A 334 -10.57 15.40 16.48
CA LYS A 334 -9.93 14.87 17.69
C LYS A 334 -8.75 15.75 18.09
N SER A 335 -8.86 16.29 19.28
CA SER A 335 -8.06 17.31 19.99
C SER A 335 -6.60 17.52 19.50
N ARG A 336 -6.14 18.79 19.58
CA ARG A 336 -4.75 19.24 19.37
C ARG A 336 -3.66 18.36 20.03
N LYS A 337 -4.01 17.54 21.00
CA LYS A 337 -3.09 16.63 21.70
C LYS A 337 -2.68 15.42 20.86
N GLN A 338 -3.57 14.87 20.01
CA GLN A 338 -3.25 13.76 19.09
C GLN A 338 -2.45 14.18 17.84
N GLN A 339 -2.43 15.47 17.53
CA GLN A 339 -1.65 16.00 16.41
C GLN A 339 -0.16 16.14 16.73
N GLN A 340 0.23 16.30 18.00
CA GLN A 340 1.62 16.31 18.45
C GLN A 340 2.23 14.90 18.48
N ASP A 341 1.45 13.89 18.85
CA ASP A 341 1.93 12.51 19.00
C ASP A 341 2.29 11.85 17.65
N ILE A 342 1.82 12.40 16.51
CA ILE A 342 2.09 11.88 15.15
C ILE A 342 3.34 12.54 14.52
N ILE A 343 3.73 13.71 15.01
CA ILE A 343 4.91 14.46 14.51
C ILE A 343 6.21 13.90 15.10
N GLU A 344 6.14 13.17 16.21
CA GLU A 344 7.30 12.59 16.92
C GLU A 344 7.54 11.10 16.61
N MET A 345 7.11 10.60 15.46
CA MET A 345 7.59 9.29 15.01
C MET A 345 9.06 9.41 14.62
N THR A 346 9.93 8.86 15.45
CA THR A 346 11.36 8.68 15.13
C THR A 346 11.52 7.79 13.91
N ASP A 347 12.65 7.88 13.22
CA ASP A 347 12.99 7.06 12.03
C ASP A 347 12.81 5.55 12.24
N ASP A 348 12.71 5.09 13.48
CA ASP A 348 12.56 3.69 13.88
C ASP A 348 11.09 3.25 14.00
N GLY A 349 10.11 4.16 13.77
CA GLY A 349 8.68 3.87 13.87
C GLY A 349 8.17 3.62 15.29
N VAL A 350 8.94 4.00 16.31
CA VAL A 350 8.59 3.87 17.73
C VAL A 350 7.93 5.16 18.21
N LEU A 351 6.71 5.05 18.75
CA LEU A 351 6.08 6.16 19.48
C LEU A 351 6.85 6.37 20.80
N VAL A 352 7.61 7.46 20.90
CA VAL A 352 8.20 7.88 22.18
C VAL A 352 7.16 8.72 22.91
N ASN A 353 6.39 8.10 23.79
CA ASN A 353 5.63 8.80 24.81
C ASN A 353 6.59 9.25 25.89
N ASP A 354 7.22 10.40 25.74
CA ASP A 354 7.97 11.02 26.82
C ASP A 354 7.08 11.98 27.63
N ALA A 355 6.38 11.39 28.60
CA ALA A 355 5.57 12.13 29.58
C ALA A 355 6.44 12.68 30.76
N SER A 356 7.78 12.71 30.65
CA SER A 356 8.68 13.00 31.78
C SER A 356 9.58 14.21 31.59
N ASN A 357 9.23 15.23 30.81
CA ASN A 357 10.02 16.47 30.83
C ASN A 357 9.17 17.73 31.01
N LYS A 358 8.57 17.85 32.22
CA LYS A 358 8.13 19.13 32.76
C LYS A 358 9.21 19.59 33.73
N SER A 359 10.27 20.27 33.27
CA SER A 359 10.96 21.34 33.99
C SER A 359 12.25 21.76 33.26
N ALA A 360 12.16 22.67 32.32
CA ALA A 360 13.28 23.55 32.00
C ALA A 360 12.73 24.97 31.81
N LYS A 361 13.03 25.81 32.78
CA LYS A 361 12.78 27.27 32.75
C LYS A 361 13.65 27.91 31.65
N PRO A 362 13.17 28.97 30.98
CA PRO A 362 13.96 29.65 29.96
C PRO A 362 15.12 30.42 30.60
N VAL A 363 16.32 30.18 30.11
CA VAL A 363 17.50 30.99 30.42
C VAL A 363 17.37 32.31 29.65
N LYS A 364 17.28 33.42 30.40
CA LYS A 364 17.43 34.77 29.86
C LYS A 364 18.89 34.97 29.48
N THR A 365 19.18 35.21 28.20
CA THR A 365 20.44 35.80 27.76
C THR A 365 20.32 37.33 27.87
N GLN A 366 21.14 37.92 28.76
CA GLN A 366 21.44 39.36 28.81
C GLN A 366 22.65 39.62 27.92
N THR A 367 22.59 40.77 27.28
CA THR A 367 23.55 41.52 26.46
C THR A 367 23.89 40.99 25.09
#